data_ac96f70b6980be9fe7955b1d4ed3d6c5
#
_entry.id   ac96f70b6980be9fe7955b1d4ed3d6c5
#
_cell.length_a   1.000
_cell.length_b   1.000
_cell.length_c   1.000
_cell.angle_alpha   90.00
_cell.angle_beta   90.00
_cell.angle_gamma   90.00
#
_symmetry.space_group_name_H-M   'P 1'
#
loop_
_entity.id
_entity.type
_entity.pdbx_description
1 polymer ?
#
loop_
_entity_poly.entity_id
_entity_poly.type
_entity_poly.pdbx_seq_one_letter_code
_entity_poly.pdbx_strand_id
1 'polypeptide(L)'
;FDHAAGITLLPNAKVIVQKQEWEDANANRSTMSKTYLPRVLDSIRDRVDLVDGDSTVLDDIQLTVRKGHTWGLQSIEFQDEQGTVCFCSDVMPTCNHVGLAYSMGYDMLPWDNAQTKLQLLEEARSECWRLVLYHEPDTPIVTVVKDDRGRFALQPVT
;
A
#
# COMPACT_ATOMS: atom_id res chain seq x y z
N PHE A 1 -2.41 9.74 1.19
CA PHE A 1 -1.95 11.03 0.57
C PHE A 1 -0.90 11.81 1.38
N ASP A 2 -0.56 11.45 2.58
CA ASP A 2 0.42 12.18 3.40
C ASP A 2 1.84 12.18 2.80
N HIS A 3 2.24 11.10 2.13
CA HIS A 3 3.50 10.99 1.40
C HIS A 3 3.41 11.41 -0.09
N ALA A 4 2.25 11.84 -0.55
CA ALA A 4 2.02 12.13 -1.97
C ALA A 4 2.34 13.58 -2.40
N ALA A 5 2.90 14.42 -1.53
CA ALA A 5 3.16 15.83 -1.85
C ALA A 5 4.06 16.04 -3.08
N GLY A 6 4.95 15.09 -3.39
CA GLY A 6 5.81 15.09 -4.58
C GLY A 6 5.06 15.05 -5.91
N ILE A 7 3.79 14.64 -5.94
CA ILE A 7 2.96 14.61 -7.16
C ILE A 7 2.79 16.01 -7.79
N THR A 8 2.95 17.07 -6.99
CA THR A 8 2.90 18.46 -7.48
C THR A 8 4.05 18.78 -8.45
N LEU A 9 5.14 18.01 -8.41
CA LEU A 9 6.29 18.13 -9.32
C LEU A 9 6.07 17.42 -10.66
N LEU A 10 4.98 16.67 -10.80
CA LEU A 10 4.62 15.91 -12.00
C LEU A 10 3.34 16.48 -12.63
N PRO A 11 3.37 17.69 -13.26
CA PRO A 11 2.17 18.42 -13.65
C PRO A 11 1.34 17.72 -14.72
N ASN A 12 1.93 16.84 -15.51
CA ASN A 12 1.26 16.12 -16.60
C ASN A 12 0.81 14.69 -16.20
N ALA A 13 1.14 14.25 -14.99
CA ALA A 13 0.74 12.92 -14.51
C ALA A 13 -0.72 12.92 -14.07
N LYS A 14 -1.47 11.91 -14.47
CA LYS A 14 -2.75 11.55 -13.86
C LYS A 14 -2.52 10.89 -12.51
N VAL A 15 -3.45 11.06 -11.60
CA VAL A 15 -3.39 10.50 -10.25
C VAL A 15 -4.52 9.50 -10.11
N ILE A 16 -4.19 8.22 -10.15
CA ILE A 16 -5.16 7.14 -9.98
C ILE A 16 -5.27 6.85 -8.49
N VAL A 17 -6.46 6.98 -7.92
CA VAL A 17 -6.70 6.83 -6.49
C VAL A 17 -8.05 6.18 -6.22
N GLN A 18 -8.15 5.40 -5.15
CA GLN A 18 -9.42 4.86 -4.70
C GLN A 18 -10.38 6.00 -4.33
N LYS A 19 -11.62 5.89 -4.79
CA LYS A 19 -12.68 6.87 -4.49
C LYS A 19 -12.82 7.10 -2.99
N GLN A 20 -12.78 6.03 -2.19
CA GLN A 20 -12.85 6.12 -0.73
C GLN A 20 -11.69 6.93 -0.16
N GLU A 21 -10.44 6.70 -0.63
CA GLU A 21 -9.27 7.45 -0.17
C GLU A 21 -9.38 8.95 -0.53
N TRP A 22 -9.89 9.25 -1.72
CA TRP A 22 -10.10 10.64 -2.17
C TRP A 22 -11.16 11.36 -1.33
N GLU A 23 -12.27 10.68 -1.03
CA GLU A 23 -13.34 11.22 -0.18
C GLU A 23 -12.85 11.45 1.25
N ASP A 24 -12.14 10.49 1.84
CA ASP A 24 -11.59 10.59 3.19
C ASP A 24 -10.51 11.68 3.29
N ALA A 25 -9.65 11.82 2.28
CA ALA A 25 -8.64 12.87 2.22
C ALA A 25 -9.27 14.26 2.17
N ASN A 26 -10.30 14.46 1.33
CA ASN A 26 -11.01 15.75 1.27
C ASN A 26 -11.79 16.06 2.55
N ALA A 27 -12.29 15.05 3.24
CA ALA A 27 -12.96 15.19 4.54
C ALA A 27 -11.97 15.31 5.71
N ASN A 28 -10.65 15.20 5.46
CA ASN A 28 -9.59 15.08 6.47
C ASN A 28 -9.90 14.00 7.53
N ARG A 29 -10.41 12.86 7.07
CA ARG A 29 -10.77 11.71 7.91
C ARG A 29 -9.53 10.94 8.33
N SER A 30 -8.87 11.42 9.37
CA SER A 30 -7.65 10.84 9.93
C SER A 30 -7.60 11.02 11.43
N THR A 31 -6.90 10.11 12.11
CA THR A 31 -6.57 10.26 13.55
C THR A 31 -5.54 11.37 13.77
N MET A 32 -4.83 11.80 12.71
CA MET A 32 -3.80 12.83 12.76
C MET A 32 -4.25 14.06 11.96
N SER A 33 -4.30 15.22 12.59
CA SER A 33 -4.86 16.46 12.04
C SER A 33 -4.14 17.02 10.80
N LYS A 34 -2.95 16.53 10.48
CA LYS A 34 -2.11 17.02 9.37
C LYS A 34 -1.75 15.94 8.34
N THR A 35 -2.45 14.83 8.34
CA THR A 35 -2.21 13.73 7.38
C THR A 35 -2.48 14.19 5.95
N TYR A 36 -3.64 14.77 5.72
CA TYR A 36 -4.03 15.24 4.39
C TYR A 36 -3.78 16.75 4.25
N LEU A 37 -3.03 17.13 3.22
CA LEU A 37 -2.67 18.51 2.96
C LEU A 37 -3.60 19.11 1.89
N PRO A 38 -4.53 20.02 2.24
CA PRO A 38 -5.50 20.59 1.28
C PRO A 38 -4.83 21.17 0.04
N ARG A 39 -3.69 21.85 0.20
CA ARG A 39 -2.92 22.41 -0.92
C ARG A 39 -2.47 21.37 -1.96
N VAL A 40 -2.17 20.14 -1.51
CA VAL A 40 -1.79 19.04 -2.40
C VAL A 40 -3.02 18.54 -3.13
N LEU A 41 -4.11 18.26 -2.42
CA LEU A 41 -5.38 17.81 -2.99
C LEU A 41 -5.91 18.79 -4.04
N ASP A 42 -5.89 20.10 -3.71
CA ASP A 42 -6.34 21.14 -4.63
C ASP A 42 -5.47 21.22 -5.91
N SER A 43 -4.16 21.01 -5.78
CA SER A 43 -3.22 21.07 -6.91
C SER A 43 -3.37 19.92 -7.92
N ILE A 44 -3.99 18.83 -7.52
CA ILE A 44 -4.15 17.62 -8.35
C ILE A 44 -5.60 17.35 -8.76
N ARG A 45 -6.56 18.11 -8.24
CA ARG A 45 -8.00 17.86 -8.37
C ARG A 45 -8.44 17.58 -9.80
N ASP A 46 -7.94 18.35 -10.76
CA ASP A 46 -8.30 18.24 -12.18
C ASP A 46 -7.60 17.05 -12.89
N ARG A 47 -6.74 16.33 -12.19
CA ARG A 47 -5.93 15.23 -12.73
C ARG A 47 -6.20 13.90 -12.03
N VAL A 48 -7.18 13.87 -11.13
CA VAL A 48 -7.55 12.66 -10.39
C VAL A 48 -8.47 11.79 -11.23
N ASP A 49 -8.07 10.55 -11.42
CA ASP A 49 -8.90 9.48 -11.97
C ASP A 49 -9.29 8.55 -10.81
N LEU A 50 -10.57 8.47 -10.49
CA LEU A 50 -11.09 7.66 -9.39
C LEU A 50 -11.34 6.22 -9.85
N VAL A 51 -10.85 5.27 -9.05
CA VAL A 51 -11.20 3.85 -9.14
C VAL A 51 -12.00 3.44 -7.90
N ASP A 52 -12.86 2.44 -8.02
CA ASP A 52 -13.73 1.97 -6.94
C ASP A 52 -13.62 0.44 -6.84
N GLY A 53 -12.78 -0.04 -5.94
CA GLY A 53 -12.42 -1.44 -5.80
C GLY A 53 -11.18 -1.86 -6.59
N ASP A 54 -10.95 -3.17 -6.66
CA ASP A 54 -9.83 -3.74 -7.40
C ASP A 54 -9.96 -3.44 -8.89
N SER A 55 -8.86 -3.07 -9.53
CA SER A 55 -8.89 -2.64 -10.92
C SER A 55 -7.53 -2.81 -11.60
N THR A 56 -7.57 -3.08 -12.90
CA THR A 56 -6.36 -3.10 -13.74
C THR A 56 -6.25 -1.76 -14.45
N VAL A 57 -5.08 -1.16 -14.38
CA VAL A 57 -4.75 0.10 -15.04
C VAL A 57 -3.49 -0.08 -15.90
N LEU A 58 -3.35 0.72 -16.96
CA LEU A 58 -2.16 0.68 -17.83
C LEU A 58 -1.78 -0.75 -18.26
N ASP A 59 -2.77 -1.46 -18.82
CA ASP A 59 -2.68 -2.80 -19.43
C ASP A 59 -2.34 -3.95 -18.47
N ASP A 60 -1.42 -3.77 -17.52
CA ASP A 60 -0.88 -4.85 -16.68
C ASP A 60 -0.60 -4.46 -15.22
N ILE A 61 -0.91 -3.23 -14.81
CA ILE A 61 -0.78 -2.81 -13.42
C ILE A 61 -2.09 -3.07 -12.68
N GLN A 62 -2.03 -3.97 -11.69
CA GLN A 62 -3.17 -4.28 -10.84
C GLN A 62 -3.16 -3.38 -9.60
N LEU A 63 -4.31 -2.81 -9.29
CA LEU A 63 -4.57 -2.11 -8.04
C LEU A 63 -5.50 -2.98 -7.19
N THR A 64 -5.09 -3.35 -6.00
CA THR A 64 -5.88 -4.16 -5.07
C THR A 64 -6.15 -3.38 -3.80
N VAL A 65 -7.41 -3.27 -3.41
CA VAL A 65 -7.79 -2.57 -2.18
C VAL A 65 -7.27 -3.35 -0.96
N ARG A 66 -6.49 -2.68 -0.14
CA ARG A 66 -5.83 -3.23 1.05
C ARG A 66 -6.23 -2.45 2.32
N LYS A 67 -7.52 -2.44 2.60
CA LYS A 67 -8.09 -1.71 3.74
C LYS A 67 -7.38 -2.04 5.06
N GLY A 68 -7.11 -1.00 5.86
CA GLY A 68 -6.47 -1.17 7.17
C GLY A 68 -5.78 0.10 7.65
N HIS A 69 -4.68 0.48 7.06
CA HIS A 69 -4.00 1.75 7.35
C HIS A 69 -4.93 2.93 7.08
N THR A 70 -5.57 2.95 5.90
CA THR A 70 -6.75 3.77 5.61
C THR A 70 -7.86 2.89 5.05
N TRP A 71 -9.08 3.47 4.83
CA TRP A 71 -10.20 2.75 4.23
C TRP A 71 -9.99 2.49 2.74
N GLY A 72 -9.27 3.39 2.06
CA GLY A 72 -8.99 3.34 0.62
C GLY A 72 -7.56 3.00 0.27
N LEU A 73 -6.76 2.45 1.21
CA LEU A 73 -5.42 1.99 0.90
C LEU A 73 -5.44 0.93 -0.20
N GLN A 74 -4.47 0.99 -1.12
CA GLN A 74 -4.29 0.00 -2.17
C GLN A 74 -2.84 -0.43 -2.27
N SER A 75 -2.62 -1.68 -2.68
CA SER A 75 -1.35 -2.16 -3.22
C SER A 75 -1.30 -1.98 -4.72
N ILE A 76 -0.09 -2.01 -5.27
CA ILE A 76 0.17 -1.94 -6.70
C ILE A 76 0.95 -3.19 -7.07
N GLU A 77 0.41 -4.03 -7.94
CA GLU A 77 1.05 -5.24 -8.43
C GLU A 77 1.36 -5.11 -9.94
N PHE A 78 2.53 -5.55 -10.33
CA PHE A 78 2.93 -5.63 -11.74
C PHE A 78 3.90 -6.79 -11.97
N GLN A 79 4.06 -7.17 -13.23
CA GLN A 79 4.98 -8.24 -13.63
C GLN A 79 6.28 -7.66 -14.15
N ASP A 80 7.40 -8.31 -13.82
CA ASP A 80 8.68 -8.16 -14.51
C ASP A 80 9.23 -9.54 -14.93
N GLU A 81 10.46 -9.59 -15.41
CA GLU A 81 11.10 -10.83 -15.87
C GLU A 81 11.24 -11.90 -14.78
N GLN A 82 11.16 -11.54 -13.52
CA GLN A 82 11.31 -12.44 -12.36
C GLN A 82 9.96 -12.75 -11.66
N GLY A 83 8.84 -12.30 -12.22
CA GLY A 83 7.49 -12.54 -11.69
C GLY A 83 6.85 -11.30 -11.07
N THR A 84 5.92 -11.50 -10.15
CA THR A 84 5.13 -10.42 -9.55
C THR A 84 5.93 -9.59 -8.55
N VAL A 85 5.87 -8.27 -8.74
CA VAL A 85 6.29 -7.26 -7.77
C VAL A 85 5.06 -6.61 -7.17
N CYS A 86 4.96 -6.58 -5.85
CA CYS A 86 3.89 -5.91 -5.14
C CYS A 86 4.43 -4.79 -4.25
N PHE A 87 4.08 -3.56 -4.57
CA PHE A 87 4.24 -2.42 -3.67
C PHE A 87 3.09 -2.46 -2.67
N CYS A 88 3.36 -2.99 -1.47
CA CYS A 88 2.32 -3.26 -0.49
C CYS A 88 1.90 -2.05 0.36
N SER A 89 2.51 -0.88 0.10
CA SER A 89 2.21 0.35 0.82
C SER A 89 2.28 0.15 2.35
N ASP A 90 1.42 0.80 3.10
CA ASP A 90 1.41 0.77 4.56
C ASP A 90 0.61 -0.40 5.18
N VAL A 91 0.28 -1.43 4.40
CA VAL A 91 -0.18 -2.72 4.95
C VAL A 91 0.93 -3.32 5.82
N MET A 92 2.17 -3.24 5.32
CA MET A 92 3.36 -3.71 6.01
C MET A 92 4.55 -2.79 5.67
N PRO A 93 4.74 -1.68 6.42
CA PRO A 93 5.69 -0.64 6.05
C PRO A 93 7.16 -1.06 6.19
N THR A 94 7.49 -1.96 7.12
CA THR A 94 8.86 -2.47 7.35
C THR A 94 8.87 -3.96 7.64
N CYS A 95 10.04 -4.60 7.60
CA CYS A 95 10.23 -6.01 7.97
C CYS A 95 9.73 -6.33 9.38
N ASN A 96 9.80 -5.39 10.31
CA ASN A 96 9.34 -5.58 11.68
C ASN A 96 7.82 -5.75 11.80
N HIS A 97 7.06 -5.37 10.77
CA HIS A 97 5.60 -5.47 10.74
C HIS A 97 5.08 -6.80 10.14
N VAL A 98 5.95 -7.78 9.87
CA VAL A 98 5.54 -9.08 9.33
C VAL A 98 4.60 -9.86 10.24
N GLY A 99 4.72 -9.69 11.56
CA GLY A 99 3.78 -10.28 12.52
C GLY A 99 2.38 -9.69 12.40
N LEU A 100 1.35 -10.54 12.35
CA LEU A 100 -0.04 -10.07 12.14
C LEU A 100 -0.55 -9.12 13.22
N ALA A 101 -0.06 -9.28 14.46
CA ALA A 101 -0.44 -8.41 15.58
C ALA A 101 0.25 -7.03 15.57
N TYR A 102 1.25 -6.84 14.69
CA TYR A 102 1.97 -5.57 14.63
C TYR A 102 1.30 -4.64 13.62
N SER A 103 0.81 -3.52 14.10
CA SER A 103 0.25 -2.44 13.30
C SER A 103 0.83 -1.10 13.74
N MET A 104 0.69 -0.08 12.91
CA MET A 104 1.12 1.27 13.29
C MET A 104 0.11 1.90 14.24
N GLY A 105 0.59 2.71 15.19
CA GLY A 105 -0.29 3.36 16.18
C GLY A 105 -1.30 4.33 15.57
N TYR A 106 -1.15 4.68 14.31
CA TYR A 106 -2.04 5.56 13.54
C TYR A 106 -2.81 4.84 12.43
N ASP A 107 -2.81 3.49 12.40
CA ASP A 107 -3.73 2.73 11.53
C ASP A 107 -5.17 3.04 11.90
N MET A 108 -5.98 3.39 10.89
CA MET A 108 -7.39 3.71 11.10
C MET A 108 -8.21 2.50 11.51
N LEU A 109 -7.84 1.33 10.99
CA LEU A 109 -8.56 0.07 11.13
C LEU A 109 -7.59 -1.06 11.43
N PRO A 110 -7.00 -1.13 12.64
CA PRO A 110 -5.94 -2.10 12.95
C PRO A 110 -6.39 -3.55 12.80
N TRP A 111 -7.64 -3.87 13.08
CA TRP A 111 -8.19 -5.22 12.84
C TRP A 111 -8.24 -5.56 11.35
N ASP A 112 -8.77 -4.66 10.53
CA ASP A 112 -8.81 -4.87 9.07
C ASP A 112 -7.38 -4.99 8.52
N ASN A 113 -6.43 -4.17 9.01
CA ASN A 113 -5.03 -4.26 8.59
C ASN A 113 -4.42 -5.63 8.89
N ALA A 114 -4.72 -6.23 10.04
CA ALA A 114 -4.25 -7.58 10.37
C ALA A 114 -4.82 -8.63 9.39
N GLN A 115 -6.10 -8.53 9.01
CA GLN A 115 -6.73 -9.44 8.04
C GLN A 115 -6.15 -9.25 6.63
N THR A 116 -6.05 -8.01 6.18
CA THR A 116 -5.46 -7.64 4.89
C THR A 116 -4.00 -8.10 4.78
N LYS A 117 -3.22 -7.92 5.84
CA LYS A 117 -1.84 -8.39 5.91
C LYS A 117 -1.75 -9.92 5.83
N LEU A 118 -2.62 -10.64 6.52
CA LEU A 118 -2.68 -12.10 6.42
C LEU A 118 -2.90 -12.54 4.96
N GLN A 119 -3.88 -11.96 4.29
CA GLN A 119 -4.18 -12.25 2.88
C GLN A 119 -2.98 -11.94 1.98
N LEU A 120 -2.42 -10.74 2.09
CA LEU A 120 -1.23 -10.32 1.32
C LEU A 120 -0.05 -11.29 1.51
N LEU A 121 0.25 -11.67 2.74
CA LEU A 121 1.37 -12.57 3.04
C LEU A 121 1.13 -13.99 2.51
N GLU A 122 -0.10 -14.48 2.53
CA GLU A 122 -0.44 -15.78 1.95
C GLU A 122 -0.38 -15.76 0.42
N GLU A 123 -0.91 -14.74 -0.23
CA GLU A 123 -0.83 -14.51 -1.69
C GLU A 123 0.64 -14.43 -2.11
N ALA A 124 1.40 -13.53 -1.50
CA ALA A 124 2.81 -13.32 -1.83
C ALA A 124 3.66 -14.58 -1.65
N ARG A 125 3.39 -15.38 -0.61
CA ARG A 125 4.09 -16.64 -0.40
C ARG A 125 3.71 -17.71 -1.41
N SER A 126 2.41 -17.87 -1.71
CA SER A 126 1.92 -18.94 -2.60
C SER A 126 2.32 -18.70 -4.05
N GLU A 127 2.39 -17.45 -4.46
CA GLU A 127 2.69 -17.02 -5.83
C GLU A 127 4.13 -16.48 -5.99
N CYS A 128 4.95 -16.60 -4.94
CA CYS A 128 6.35 -16.18 -4.93
C CYS A 128 6.55 -14.69 -5.30
N TRP A 129 5.68 -13.83 -4.79
CA TRP A 129 5.79 -12.38 -5.04
C TRP A 129 7.01 -11.78 -4.32
N ARG A 130 7.54 -10.72 -4.93
CA ARG A 130 8.47 -9.81 -4.26
C ARG A 130 7.69 -8.62 -3.73
N LEU A 131 7.77 -8.41 -2.40
CA LEU A 131 7.14 -7.27 -1.74
C LEU A 131 8.12 -6.11 -1.65
N VAL A 132 7.66 -4.91 -2.00
CA VAL A 132 8.39 -3.66 -1.79
C VAL A 132 7.86 -2.98 -0.54
N LEU A 133 8.75 -2.79 0.44
CA LEU A 133 8.46 -2.19 1.75
C LEU A 133 8.90 -0.73 1.75
N TYR A 134 7.94 0.17 1.74
CA TYR A 134 8.18 1.60 1.50
C TYR A 134 9.03 2.29 2.58
N HIS A 135 8.88 1.85 3.84
CA HIS A 135 9.56 2.44 4.99
C HIS A 135 10.74 1.59 5.49
N GLU A 136 11.14 0.54 4.76
CA GLU A 136 12.27 -0.31 5.14
C GLU A 136 13.58 0.25 4.56
N PRO A 137 14.52 0.71 5.41
CA PRO A 137 15.74 1.34 4.92
C PRO A 137 16.80 0.36 4.41
N ASP A 138 16.85 -0.85 4.98
CA ASP A 138 17.98 -1.78 4.78
C ASP A 138 17.68 -2.88 3.75
N THR A 139 16.47 -3.42 3.79
CA THR A 139 16.02 -4.54 2.95
C THR A 139 14.65 -4.27 2.34
N PRO A 140 14.52 -3.29 1.44
CA PRO A 140 13.23 -2.84 0.95
C PRO A 140 12.51 -3.85 0.04
N ILE A 141 13.21 -4.84 -0.52
CA ILE A 141 12.60 -5.86 -1.37
C ILE A 141 12.80 -7.24 -0.73
N VAL A 142 11.68 -7.92 -0.47
CA VAL A 142 11.65 -9.19 0.26
C VAL A 142 10.71 -10.20 -0.39
N THR A 143 10.95 -11.47 -0.13
CA THR A 143 9.99 -12.56 -0.37
C THR A 143 9.43 -13.07 0.96
N VAL A 144 8.28 -13.73 0.90
CA VAL A 144 7.57 -14.24 2.08
C VAL A 144 7.80 -15.74 2.21
N VAL A 145 8.20 -16.17 3.39
CA VAL A 145 8.40 -17.59 3.75
C VAL A 145 7.68 -17.93 5.05
N LYS A 146 7.69 -19.19 5.44
CA LYS A 146 7.30 -19.62 6.80
C LYS A 146 8.56 -20.05 7.55
N ASP A 147 8.65 -19.67 8.84
CA ASP A 147 9.67 -20.15 9.76
C ASP A 147 9.36 -21.59 10.25
N ASP A 148 10.26 -22.18 11.02
CA ASP A 148 10.12 -23.55 11.59
C ASP A 148 8.88 -23.70 12.49
N ARG A 149 8.27 -22.60 12.91
CA ARG A 149 7.05 -22.57 13.72
C ARG A 149 5.80 -22.28 12.88
N GLY A 150 5.94 -22.24 11.55
CA GLY A 150 4.86 -21.94 10.62
C GLY A 150 4.42 -20.46 10.60
N ARG A 151 5.19 -19.55 11.20
CA ARG A 151 4.91 -18.10 11.17
C ARG A 151 5.50 -17.47 9.93
N PHE A 152 4.88 -16.41 9.45
CA PHE A 152 5.45 -15.64 8.35
C PHE A 152 6.79 -15.00 8.74
N ALA A 153 7.72 -15.06 7.81
CA ALA A 153 9.05 -14.45 7.87
C ALA A 153 9.41 -13.91 6.50
N LEU A 154 10.35 -12.97 6.46
CA LEU A 154 10.78 -12.31 5.24
C LEU A 154 12.22 -12.69 4.92
N GLN A 155 12.49 -12.87 3.62
CA GLN A 155 13.85 -13.09 3.11
C GLN A 155 14.21 -11.96 2.15
N PRO A 156 15.39 -11.32 2.30
CA PRO A 156 15.89 -10.34 1.35
C PRO A 156 15.99 -10.92 -0.05
N VAL A 157 15.61 -10.12 -1.04
CA VAL A 157 15.92 -10.41 -2.44
C VAL A 157 17.29 -9.80 -2.74
N THR A 158 18.23 -10.64 -3.16
CA THR A 158 19.62 -10.26 -3.50
C THR A 158 19.80 -10.07 -4.98
#